data_bc90a627164fc35c21bb728e11ba73e8
#
_entry.id   bc90a627164fc35c21bb728e11ba73e8
#
_cell.length_a   1.000
_cell.length_b   1.000
_cell.length_c   1.000
_cell.angle_alpha   90.00
_cell.angle_beta   90.00
_cell.angle_gamma   90.00
#
_symmetry.space_group_name_H-M   'P 1'
#
loop_
_entity.id
_entity.type
_entity.pdbx_description
1 polymer ?
#
loop_
_entity_poly.entity_id
_entity_poly.type
_entity_poly.pdbx_seq_one_letter_code
_entity_poly.pdbx_strand_id
1 'polypeptide(L)'
;MDLSFLVLLLTIFIGRFIQMNAFKNLDDEDKPKVLSKNIMQLSQLSLFVTFGMVLVFYLLMDHFSGQYKIVSIIFFAAILLLRIITFLLVRKNMILNEVPVDYMRKYFLSWFITTLGVILFVFLLVKQYF
;
A
#
# COMPACT_ATOMS: atom_id res chain seq x y z
N MET A 1 11.98 -15.66 -11.38
CA MET A 1 11.18 -14.63 -10.73
C MET A 1 11.82 -14.27 -9.39
N ASP A 2 11.99 -13.01 -9.11
CA ASP A 2 12.65 -12.58 -7.89
C ASP A 2 11.82 -12.85 -6.64
N LEU A 3 12.49 -13.26 -5.57
CA LEU A 3 11.86 -13.47 -4.28
C LEU A 3 11.18 -12.18 -3.77
N SER A 4 11.76 -11.02 -4.10
CA SER A 4 11.21 -9.73 -3.73
C SER A 4 9.81 -9.49 -4.30
N PHE A 5 9.59 -9.82 -5.58
CA PHE A 5 8.26 -9.73 -6.19
C PHE A 5 7.25 -10.67 -5.54
N LEU A 6 7.71 -11.88 -5.22
CA LEU A 6 6.85 -12.87 -4.56
C LEU A 6 6.38 -12.36 -3.19
N VAL A 7 7.29 -11.80 -2.40
CA VAL A 7 6.97 -11.23 -1.10
C VAL A 7 5.97 -10.08 -1.26
N LEU A 8 6.19 -9.19 -2.23
CA LEU A 8 5.29 -8.07 -2.49
C LEU A 8 3.88 -8.54 -2.86
N LEU A 9 3.78 -9.51 -3.77
CA LEU A 9 2.49 -10.06 -4.18
C LEU A 9 1.77 -10.73 -3.00
N LEU A 10 2.49 -11.50 -2.20
CA LEU A 10 1.90 -12.17 -1.04
C LEU A 10 1.35 -11.16 -0.03
N THR A 11 2.10 -10.09 0.26
CA THR A 11 1.64 -9.07 1.20
C THR A 11 0.42 -8.31 0.67
N ILE A 12 0.39 -8.02 -0.63
CA ILE A 12 -0.77 -7.37 -1.26
C ILE A 12 -2.00 -8.27 -1.15
N PHE A 13 -1.87 -9.58 -1.44
CA PHE A 13 -2.97 -10.53 -1.32
C PHE A 13 -3.48 -10.65 0.11
N ILE A 14 -2.56 -10.72 1.08
CA ILE A 14 -2.93 -10.80 2.51
C ILE A 14 -3.69 -9.53 2.92
N GLY A 15 -3.19 -8.36 2.53
CA GLY A 15 -3.85 -7.10 2.82
C GLY A 15 -5.27 -7.03 2.22
N ARG A 16 -5.42 -7.44 0.95
CA ARG A 16 -6.73 -7.47 0.29
C ARG A 16 -7.67 -8.46 0.96
N PHE A 17 -7.16 -9.61 1.36
CA PHE A 17 -7.96 -10.61 2.05
C PHE A 17 -8.51 -10.07 3.37
N ILE A 18 -7.67 -9.38 4.15
CA ILE A 18 -8.09 -8.76 5.41
C ILE A 18 -9.17 -7.72 5.15
N GLN A 19 -8.99 -6.85 4.15
CA GLN A 19 -9.96 -5.82 3.79
C GLN A 19 -11.30 -6.43 3.37
N MET A 20 -11.27 -7.43 2.51
CA MET A 20 -12.49 -8.10 2.04
C MET A 20 -13.23 -8.79 3.17
N ASN A 21 -12.50 -9.46 4.06
CA ASN A 21 -13.12 -10.13 5.22
C ASN A 21 -13.75 -9.11 6.18
N ALA A 22 -13.05 -8.00 6.42
CA ALA A 22 -13.58 -6.92 7.24
C ALA A 22 -14.85 -6.33 6.62
N PHE A 23 -14.87 -6.14 5.30
CA PHE A 23 -16.04 -5.62 4.58
C PHE A 23 -17.24 -6.58 4.69
N LYS A 24 -17.02 -7.88 4.55
CA LYS A 24 -18.09 -8.88 4.67
C LYS A 24 -18.74 -8.89 6.05
N ASN A 25 -17.97 -8.56 7.08
CA ASN A 25 -18.47 -8.55 8.46
C ASN A 25 -19.18 -7.25 8.84
N LEU A 26 -19.23 -6.28 7.92
CA LEU A 26 -19.97 -5.04 8.16
C LEU A 26 -21.47 -5.25 8.04
N ASP A 27 -22.22 -4.51 8.86
CA ASP A 27 -23.67 -4.44 8.75
C ASP A 27 -24.09 -3.78 7.43
N ASP A 28 -25.31 -4.07 6.98
CA ASP A 28 -25.82 -3.54 5.72
C ASP A 28 -25.90 -2.00 5.74
N GLU A 29 -26.08 -1.40 6.91
CA GLU A 29 -26.08 0.06 7.06
C GLU A 29 -24.68 0.67 6.90
N ASP A 30 -23.63 -0.07 7.27
CA ASP A 30 -22.26 0.42 7.28
C ASP A 30 -21.53 0.19 5.94
N LYS A 31 -21.96 -0.80 5.15
CA LYS A 31 -21.35 -1.08 3.87
C LYS A 31 -21.33 0.12 2.91
N PRO A 32 -22.45 0.87 2.75
CA PRO A 32 -22.43 2.04 1.89
C PRO A 32 -21.48 3.14 2.34
N LYS A 33 -21.19 3.25 3.65
CA LYS A 33 -20.26 4.24 4.18
C LYS A 33 -18.84 3.99 3.69
N VAL A 34 -18.44 2.73 3.65
CA VAL A 34 -17.10 2.32 3.15
C VAL A 34 -17.04 2.42 1.64
N LEU A 35 -18.14 2.14 0.96
CA LEU A 35 -18.23 2.21 -0.49
C LEU A 35 -18.39 3.65 -1.00
N SER A 36 -18.26 4.65 -0.13
CA SER A 36 -18.31 6.04 -0.57
C SER A 36 -17.24 6.28 -1.65
N LYS A 37 -17.59 7.09 -2.63
CA LYS A 37 -16.76 7.37 -3.80
C LYS A 37 -15.37 7.85 -3.39
N ASN A 38 -15.28 8.70 -2.37
CA ASN A 38 -14.02 9.27 -1.92
C ASN A 38 -13.07 8.22 -1.34
N ILE A 39 -13.58 7.33 -0.48
CA ILE A 39 -12.76 6.29 0.15
C ILE A 39 -12.28 5.29 -0.89
N MET A 40 -13.17 4.83 -1.76
CA MET A 40 -12.80 3.86 -2.80
C MET A 40 -11.80 4.45 -3.79
N GLN A 41 -12.01 5.68 -4.24
CA GLN A 41 -11.10 6.33 -5.18
C GLN A 41 -9.72 6.52 -4.57
N LEU A 42 -9.63 6.99 -3.33
CA LEU A 42 -8.34 7.18 -2.66
C LEU A 42 -7.61 5.85 -2.48
N SER A 43 -8.31 4.81 -2.06
CA SER A 43 -7.72 3.49 -1.85
C SER A 43 -7.19 2.90 -3.14
N GLN A 44 -7.99 2.93 -4.21
CA GLN A 44 -7.60 2.42 -5.51
C GLN A 44 -6.47 3.23 -6.13
N LEU A 45 -6.55 4.57 -6.05
CA LEU A 45 -5.53 5.45 -6.57
C LEU A 45 -4.20 5.20 -5.88
N SER A 46 -4.21 5.05 -4.55
CA SER A 46 -3.01 4.74 -3.77
C SER A 46 -2.37 3.44 -4.22
N LEU A 47 -3.19 2.40 -4.43
CA LEU A 47 -2.70 1.10 -4.87
C LEU A 47 -2.05 1.19 -6.26
N PHE A 48 -2.72 1.85 -7.20
CA PHE A 48 -2.19 2.03 -8.55
C PHE A 48 -0.91 2.85 -8.57
N VAL A 49 -0.87 3.96 -7.82
CA VAL A 49 0.32 4.82 -7.77
C VAL A 49 1.48 4.07 -7.12
N THR A 50 1.23 3.34 -6.03
CA THR A 50 2.28 2.54 -5.38
C THR A 50 2.84 1.48 -6.34
N PHE A 51 1.96 0.77 -7.04
CA PHE A 51 2.37 -0.25 -8.01
C PHE A 51 3.17 0.37 -9.15
N GLY A 52 2.70 1.51 -9.69
CA GLY A 52 3.42 2.24 -10.74
C GLY A 52 4.78 2.70 -10.29
N MET A 53 4.90 3.20 -9.06
CA MET A 53 6.19 3.61 -8.50
C MET A 53 7.15 2.43 -8.36
N VAL A 54 6.65 1.25 -7.95
CA VAL A 54 7.48 0.05 -7.85
C VAL A 54 8.02 -0.34 -9.22
N LEU A 55 7.18 -0.28 -10.25
CA LEU A 55 7.63 -0.57 -11.63
C LEU A 55 8.67 0.43 -12.11
N VAL A 56 8.45 1.72 -11.88
CA VAL A 56 9.40 2.77 -12.25
C VAL A 56 10.73 2.56 -11.53
N PHE A 57 10.68 2.22 -10.25
CA PHE A 57 11.89 1.94 -9.47
C PHE A 57 12.67 0.76 -10.07
N TYR A 58 11.98 -0.31 -10.42
CA TYR A 58 12.60 -1.47 -11.03
C TYR A 58 13.31 -1.11 -12.34
N LEU A 59 12.64 -0.32 -13.19
CA LEU A 59 13.22 0.12 -14.46
C LEU A 59 14.41 1.06 -14.25
N LEU A 60 14.33 1.96 -13.27
CA LEU A 60 15.43 2.87 -12.96
C LEU A 60 16.64 2.13 -12.41
N MET A 61 16.44 1.11 -11.58
CA MET A 61 17.53 0.29 -11.05
C MET A 61 18.28 -0.44 -12.18
N ASP A 62 17.55 -0.90 -13.19
CA ASP A 62 18.14 -1.57 -14.34
C ASP A 62 18.91 -0.60 -15.22
N HIS A 63 18.42 0.63 -15.36
CA HIS A 63 18.99 1.65 -16.26
C HIS A 63 20.16 2.43 -15.64
N PHE A 64 20.07 2.72 -14.33
CA PHE A 64 21.09 3.52 -13.61
C PHE A 64 21.88 2.64 -12.64
N SER A 65 22.61 1.68 -13.18
CA SER A 65 23.30 0.65 -12.38
C SER A 65 24.39 1.20 -11.45
N GLY A 66 24.92 2.39 -11.71
CA GLY A 66 25.95 2.99 -10.88
C GLY A 66 25.45 3.85 -9.71
N GLN A 67 24.13 4.06 -9.59
CA GLN A 67 23.56 4.98 -8.61
C GLN A 67 22.45 4.33 -7.76
N TYR A 68 22.61 3.05 -7.45
CA TYR A 68 21.60 2.28 -6.72
C TYR A 68 21.23 2.91 -5.37
N LYS A 69 22.22 3.40 -4.60
CA LYS A 69 21.98 3.93 -3.27
C LYS A 69 21.07 5.17 -3.31
N ILE A 70 21.42 6.11 -4.22
CA ILE A 70 20.68 7.38 -4.33
C ILE A 70 19.24 7.11 -4.81
N VAL A 71 19.09 6.30 -5.85
CA VAL A 71 17.78 5.95 -6.41
C VAL A 71 16.93 5.24 -5.37
N SER A 72 17.51 4.30 -4.61
CA SER A 72 16.80 3.54 -3.59
C SER A 72 16.31 4.44 -2.45
N ILE A 73 17.16 5.37 -1.99
CA ILE A 73 16.80 6.28 -0.91
C ILE A 73 15.66 7.22 -1.33
N ILE A 74 15.78 7.80 -2.52
CA ILE A 74 14.75 8.71 -3.05
C ILE A 74 13.43 7.97 -3.21
N PHE A 75 13.46 6.79 -3.79
CA PHE A 75 12.27 5.98 -4.02
C PHE A 75 11.62 5.57 -2.69
N PHE A 76 12.42 5.11 -1.73
CA PHE A 76 11.92 4.70 -0.41
C PHE A 76 11.24 5.85 0.30
N ALA A 77 11.88 7.03 0.30
CA ALA A 77 11.30 8.24 0.91
C ALA A 77 9.99 8.64 0.22
N ALA A 78 9.94 8.59 -1.11
CA ALA A 78 8.76 8.94 -1.88
C ALA A 78 7.59 7.99 -1.59
N ILE A 79 7.85 6.68 -1.52
CA ILE A 79 6.81 5.69 -1.22
C ILE A 79 6.28 5.87 0.19
N LEU A 80 7.16 6.05 1.19
CA LEU A 80 6.73 6.25 2.57
C LEU A 80 5.87 7.50 2.69
N LEU A 81 6.28 8.59 2.05
CA LEU A 81 5.53 9.83 2.08
C LEU A 81 4.14 9.67 1.45
N LEU A 82 4.07 9.03 0.31
CA LEU A 82 2.81 8.74 -0.37
C LEU A 82 1.89 7.89 0.51
N ARG A 83 2.44 6.85 1.14
CA ARG A 83 1.66 5.95 1.99
C ARG A 83 1.12 6.68 3.21
N ILE A 84 1.91 7.55 3.83
CA ILE A 84 1.48 8.33 4.99
C ILE A 84 0.38 9.31 4.60
N ILE A 85 0.56 10.05 3.51
CA ILE A 85 -0.45 11.00 3.03
C ILE A 85 -1.77 10.28 2.73
N THR A 86 -1.71 9.16 2.02
CA THR A 86 -2.90 8.38 1.70
C THR A 86 -3.59 7.86 2.96
N PHE A 87 -2.82 7.37 3.93
CA PHE A 87 -3.34 6.92 5.22
C PHE A 87 -4.14 8.01 5.92
N LEU A 88 -3.57 9.22 6.00
CA LEU A 88 -4.24 10.34 6.66
C LEU A 88 -5.52 10.76 5.93
N LEU A 89 -5.49 10.79 4.60
CA LEU A 89 -6.66 11.15 3.80
C LEU A 89 -7.79 10.11 3.94
N VAL A 90 -7.46 8.83 3.86
CA VAL A 90 -8.44 7.77 4.00
C VAL A 90 -9.03 7.77 5.41
N ARG A 91 -8.19 7.94 6.43
CA ARG A 91 -8.66 8.03 7.81
C ARG A 91 -9.65 9.19 8.00
N LYS A 92 -9.31 10.36 7.45
CA LYS A 92 -10.19 11.53 7.54
C LYS A 92 -11.56 11.25 6.90
N ASN A 93 -11.57 10.66 5.71
CA ASN A 93 -12.81 10.35 5.01
C ASN A 93 -13.62 9.27 5.73
N MET A 94 -12.97 8.28 6.34
CA MET A 94 -13.65 7.25 7.12
C MET A 94 -14.32 7.85 8.37
N ILE A 95 -13.65 8.77 9.06
CA ILE A 95 -14.21 9.45 10.22
C ILE A 95 -15.41 10.30 9.80
N LEU A 96 -15.29 11.05 8.69
CA LEU A 96 -16.39 11.88 8.18
C LEU A 96 -17.61 11.04 7.78
N ASN A 97 -17.42 9.83 7.29
CA ASN A 97 -18.51 8.94 6.88
C ASN A 97 -19.00 8.04 8.02
N GLU A 98 -18.51 8.23 9.24
CA GLU A 98 -18.93 7.46 10.42
C GLU A 98 -18.73 5.95 10.24
N VAL A 99 -17.59 5.55 9.64
CA VAL A 99 -17.23 4.15 9.47
C VAL A 99 -16.95 3.51 10.83
N PRO A 100 -17.40 2.25 11.09
CA PRO A 100 -17.13 1.58 12.35
C PRO A 100 -15.65 1.47 12.67
N VAL A 101 -15.31 1.63 13.96
CA VAL A 101 -13.91 1.59 14.43
C VAL A 101 -13.27 0.23 14.15
N ASP A 102 -14.03 -0.85 14.30
CA ASP A 102 -13.51 -2.21 14.04
C ASP A 102 -13.06 -2.38 12.59
N TYR A 103 -13.84 -1.85 11.64
CA TYR A 103 -13.46 -1.87 10.22
C TYR A 103 -12.21 -1.03 9.99
N MET A 104 -12.15 0.16 10.59
CA MET A 104 -10.99 1.04 10.46
C MET A 104 -9.72 0.37 10.97
N ARG A 105 -9.79 -0.34 12.10
CA ARG A 105 -8.65 -1.08 12.62
C ARG A 105 -8.16 -2.13 11.65
N LYS A 106 -9.07 -2.92 11.07
CA LYS A 106 -8.72 -3.95 10.10
C LYS A 106 -8.15 -3.37 8.82
N TYR A 107 -8.71 -2.25 8.36
CA TYR A 107 -8.20 -1.54 7.19
C TYR A 107 -6.77 -1.06 7.43
N PHE A 108 -6.51 -0.46 8.58
CA PHE A 108 -5.18 0.05 8.91
C PHE A 108 -4.19 -1.09 9.15
N LEU A 109 -4.65 -2.22 9.68
CA LEU A 109 -3.82 -3.42 9.78
C LEU A 109 -3.40 -3.90 8.39
N SER A 110 -4.31 -3.95 7.43
CA SER A 110 -3.99 -4.33 6.06
C SER A 110 -3.04 -3.33 5.41
N TRP A 111 -3.24 -2.02 5.65
CA TRP A 111 -2.34 -0.96 5.19
C TRP A 111 -0.92 -1.17 5.74
N PHE A 112 -0.83 -1.47 7.03
CA PHE A 112 0.45 -1.70 7.69
C PHE A 112 1.18 -2.91 7.10
N ILE A 113 0.45 -4.02 6.90
CA ILE A 113 1.02 -5.23 6.30
C ILE A 113 1.50 -4.95 4.88
N THR A 114 0.72 -4.25 4.07
CA THR A 114 1.09 -3.91 2.70
C THR A 114 2.31 -2.99 2.69
N THR A 115 2.38 -2.04 3.62
CA THR A 115 3.53 -1.13 3.74
C THR A 115 4.78 -1.90 4.14
N LEU A 116 4.69 -2.84 5.08
CA LEU A 116 5.81 -3.71 5.43
C LEU A 116 6.27 -4.53 4.22
N GLY A 117 5.33 -5.01 3.41
CA GLY A 117 5.66 -5.74 2.20
C GLY A 117 6.44 -4.89 1.20
N VAL A 118 6.05 -3.62 1.03
CA VAL A 118 6.78 -2.69 0.16
C VAL A 118 8.19 -2.43 0.70
N ILE A 119 8.32 -2.23 2.02
CA ILE A 119 9.62 -2.03 2.68
C ILE A 119 10.52 -3.24 2.46
N LEU A 120 10.00 -4.45 2.69
CA LEU A 120 10.75 -5.69 2.47
C LEU A 120 11.14 -5.86 1.01
N PHE A 121 10.23 -5.53 0.09
CA PHE A 121 10.52 -5.59 -1.34
C PHE A 121 11.69 -4.70 -1.70
N VAL A 122 11.68 -3.43 -1.26
CA VAL A 122 12.77 -2.49 -1.52
C VAL A 122 14.06 -2.98 -0.89
N PHE A 123 14.00 -3.48 0.36
CA PHE A 123 15.17 -3.99 1.07
C PHE A 123 15.80 -5.18 0.34
N LEU A 124 15.00 -6.15 -0.07
CA LEU A 124 15.49 -7.33 -0.78
C LEU A 124 16.09 -6.95 -2.14
N LEU A 125 15.46 -6.00 -2.83
CA LEU A 125 15.94 -5.54 -4.12
C LEU A 125 17.27 -4.82 -3.99
N VAL A 126 17.42 -3.95 -2.99
CA VAL A 126 18.67 -3.25 -2.69
C VAL A 126 19.75 -4.25 -2.31
N LYS A 127 19.43 -5.24 -1.49
CA LYS A 127 20.39 -6.27 -1.08
C LYS A 127 20.90 -7.08 -2.27
N GLN A 128 20.04 -7.32 -3.26
CA GLN A 128 20.42 -8.07 -4.47
C GLN A 128 21.45 -7.31 -5.31
N TYR A 129 21.35 -5.97 -5.35
CA TYR A 129 22.27 -5.13 -6.13
C TYR A 129 23.46 -4.61 -5.32
N PHE A 130 23.42 -4.76 -4.03
CA PHE A 130 24.52 -4.41 -3.13
C PHE A 130 25.07 -5.66 -2.47
#